data_6575cccbf37901b25b13aa13eb75d214
#
_entry.id   6575cccbf37901b25b13aa13eb75d214
#
_cell.length_a   1.000
_cell.length_b   1.000
_cell.length_c   1.000
_cell.angle_alpha   90.00
_cell.angle_beta   90.00
_cell.angle_gamma   90.00
#
_symmetry.space_group_name_H-M   'P 1'
#
loop_
_entity.id
_entity.type
_entity.pdbx_description
1 polymer ?
#
loop_
_entity_poly.entity_id
_entity_poly.type
_entity_poly.pdbx_seq_one_letter_code
_entity_poly.pdbx_strand_id
1 'polypeptide(L)'
;MHGRKIAVPWGIFGSGNIGDEAMLQGFAELVKRDTEQPIRVWVASRNPAHVSRVVPSFKYFRSKGTVGSVHRWAMRYADAYLIVGDTPVMDYLGPWPLTDIEKIVKNAKARKKRIACLGVGTEHLSGERSVRRLTERIAPVVEHWTVRTENDKVRLAHYGVDQRRVTVAADLGWLVPPVDTSFGMRWLDHLERRGDTPLIGVNLTHDRWSLDLLPELPSLIARVLDSMINRSGAHVMLFANEVREGQGFDSTGIQEVLTRANRADHMFAIPNRYWRPQEAMSFVACCSVTLTMRYHFAIFSALQGVPFVSLSRLGKLKDLCTDLGWSHELSLEDANSSDVESLLGRALESRDHLSAALRQKRQAMVRRAGLNVRSLDRVLD
;
A
#
# COMPACT_ATOMS: atom_id res chain seq x y z
N MET A 1 -23.36 -28.07 0.92
CA MET A 1 -22.99 -27.25 -0.26
C MET A 1 -21.48 -26.99 -0.27
N HIS A 2 -20.79 -27.29 -1.38
CA HIS A 2 -19.35 -27.04 -1.47
C HIS A 2 -19.17 -25.55 -1.86
N GLY A 3 -18.69 -24.73 -0.94
CA GLY A 3 -18.45 -23.30 -1.21
C GLY A 3 -17.50 -23.07 -2.39
N ARG A 4 -17.64 -21.94 -3.06
CA ARG A 4 -16.80 -21.51 -4.21
C ARG A 4 -15.32 -21.42 -3.80
N LYS A 5 -14.42 -21.78 -4.70
CA LYS A 5 -12.97 -21.75 -4.51
C LYS A 5 -12.35 -20.67 -5.39
N ILE A 6 -11.68 -19.71 -4.78
CA ILE A 6 -10.97 -18.64 -5.49
C ILE A 6 -9.48 -18.82 -5.32
N ALA A 7 -8.72 -18.69 -6.39
CA ALA A 7 -7.27 -18.55 -6.33
C ALA A 7 -6.87 -17.09 -6.51
N VAL A 8 -5.97 -16.61 -5.63
CA VAL A 8 -5.20 -15.38 -5.77
C VAL A 8 -3.75 -15.80 -6.12
N PRO A 9 -3.48 -16.06 -7.42
CA PRO A 9 -2.24 -16.70 -7.83
C PRO A 9 -1.08 -15.73 -8.00
N TRP A 10 -1.32 -14.42 -7.87
CA TRP A 10 -0.31 -13.39 -8.00
C TRP A 10 -0.43 -12.36 -6.86
N GLY A 11 0.71 -11.82 -6.48
CA GLY A 11 0.92 -10.83 -5.44
C GLY A 11 2.22 -11.09 -4.72
N ILE A 12 2.72 -10.11 -4.02
CA ILE A 12 3.95 -10.21 -3.24
C ILE A 12 3.70 -10.41 -1.75
N PHE A 13 2.51 -10.91 -1.40
CA PHE A 13 2.08 -11.18 -0.02
C PHE A 13 3.10 -12.02 0.74
N GLY A 14 3.41 -11.60 1.95
CA GLY A 14 4.43 -12.23 2.79
C GLY A 14 5.86 -11.85 2.38
N SER A 15 6.06 -10.84 1.55
CA SER A 15 7.39 -10.28 1.27
C SER A 15 7.92 -9.43 2.42
N GLY A 16 7.05 -9.06 3.36
CA GLY A 16 7.33 -8.16 4.47
C GLY A 16 7.07 -6.69 4.15
N ASN A 17 6.35 -6.40 3.07
CA ASN A 17 5.79 -5.09 2.79
C ASN A 17 4.40 -5.00 3.42
N ILE A 18 4.25 -4.21 4.47
CA ILE A 18 3.01 -4.11 5.28
C ILE A 18 1.80 -3.71 4.44
N GLY A 19 2.02 -2.94 3.37
CA GLY A 19 0.96 -2.52 2.48
C GLY A 19 0.29 -3.67 1.73
N ASP A 20 1.07 -4.69 1.34
CA ASP A 20 0.54 -5.87 0.65
C ASP A 20 -0.33 -6.71 1.60
N GLU A 21 0.11 -6.86 2.85
CA GLU A 21 -0.67 -7.52 3.88
C GLU A 21 -1.96 -6.75 4.21
N ALA A 22 -1.92 -5.40 4.18
CA ALA A 22 -3.11 -4.57 4.39
C ALA A 22 -4.14 -4.74 3.27
N MET A 23 -3.70 -4.81 2.01
CA MET A 23 -4.61 -5.09 0.88
C MET A 23 -5.25 -6.48 1.01
N LEU A 24 -4.47 -7.48 1.39
CA LEU A 24 -4.99 -8.84 1.58
C LEU A 24 -5.98 -8.90 2.75
N GLN A 25 -5.72 -8.18 3.82
CA GLN A 25 -6.65 -8.07 4.94
C GLN A 25 -7.92 -7.34 4.54
N GLY A 26 -7.83 -6.24 3.79
CA GLY A 26 -8.98 -5.54 3.25
C GLY A 26 -9.82 -6.42 2.32
N PHE A 27 -9.17 -7.28 1.52
CA PHE A 27 -9.86 -8.28 0.73
C PHE A 27 -10.60 -9.31 1.60
N ALA A 28 -10.00 -9.74 2.70
CA ALA A 28 -10.67 -10.66 3.63
C ALA A 28 -11.90 -10.01 4.28
N GLU A 29 -11.82 -8.73 4.64
CA GLU A 29 -12.98 -7.98 5.16
C GLU A 29 -14.08 -7.84 4.10
N LEU A 30 -13.71 -7.61 2.83
CA LEU A 30 -14.66 -7.58 1.72
C LEU A 30 -15.40 -8.92 1.58
N VAL A 31 -14.65 -10.02 1.52
CA VAL A 31 -15.21 -11.38 1.41
C VAL A 31 -16.15 -11.67 2.58
N LYS A 32 -15.80 -11.28 3.80
CA LYS A 32 -16.60 -11.51 5.00
C LYS A 32 -17.93 -10.74 4.99
N ARG A 33 -17.93 -9.51 4.43
CA ARG A 33 -19.12 -8.63 4.47
C ARG A 33 -20.12 -8.95 3.39
N ASP A 34 -19.67 -9.32 2.20
CA ASP A 34 -20.46 -9.24 0.97
C ASP A 34 -20.77 -10.62 0.36
N THR A 35 -20.42 -11.74 1.05
CA THR A 35 -20.71 -13.07 0.53
C THR A 35 -21.64 -13.86 1.46
N GLU A 36 -22.81 -14.19 0.96
CA GLU A 36 -23.77 -15.08 1.66
C GLU A 36 -23.32 -16.55 1.66
N GLN A 37 -22.48 -16.94 0.69
CA GLN A 37 -21.96 -18.30 0.57
C GLN A 37 -20.50 -18.40 1.05
N PRO A 38 -20.11 -19.53 1.68
CA PRO A 38 -18.73 -19.71 2.11
C PRO A 38 -17.77 -19.76 0.92
N ILE A 39 -16.86 -18.81 0.87
CA ILE A 39 -15.79 -18.75 -0.15
C ILE A 39 -14.50 -19.29 0.47
N ARG A 40 -13.82 -20.18 -0.25
CA ARG A 40 -12.48 -20.66 0.09
C ARG A 40 -11.47 -19.94 -0.77
N VAL A 41 -10.59 -19.14 -0.16
CA VAL A 41 -9.55 -18.39 -0.88
C VAL A 41 -8.19 -19.07 -0.69
N TRP A 42 -7.48 -19.26 -1.79
CA TRP A 42 -6.11 -19.77 -1.84
C TRP A 42 -5.19 -18.70 -2.38
N VAL A 43 -4.23 -18.28 -1.57
CA VAL A 43 -3.35 -17.15 -1.85
C VAL A 43 -1.90 -17.60 -2.05
N ALA A 44 -1.27 -17.13 -3.12
CA ALA A 44 0.16 -17.24 -3.32
C ALA A 44 0.89 -16.34 -2.32
N SER A 45 1.83 -16.86 -1.55
CA SER A 45 2.57 -16.09 -0.54
C SER A 45 4.04 -16.47 -0.48
N ARG A 46 4.89 -15.48 -0.27
CA ARG A 46 6.34 -15.70 -0.03
C ARG A 46 6.60 -16.23 1.39
N ASN A 47 5.79 -15.80 2.36
CA ASN A 47 5.84 -16.27 3.74
C ASN A 47 4.44 -16.64 4.26
N PRO A 48 3.95 -17.87 3.94
CA PRO A 48 2.65 -18.36 4.39
C PRO A 48 2.43 -18.27 5.90
N ALA A 49 3.49 -18.54 6.70
CA ALA A 49 3.40 -18.51 8.16
C ALA A 49 3.13 -17.10 8.71
N HIS A 50 3.71 -16.06 8.09
CA HIS A 50 3.41 -14.67 8.45
C HIS A 50 1.98 -14.30 8.03
N VAL A 51 1.66 -14.48 6.75
CA VAL A 51 0.38 -14.01 6.19
C VAL A 51 -0.82 -14.73 6.82
N SER A 52 -0.67 -16.00 7.23
CA SER A 52 -1.72 -16.71 7.94
C SER A 52 -2.03 -16.13 9.32
N ARG A 53 -1.11 -15.40 9.94
CA ARG A 53 -1.38 -14.63 11.18
C ARG A 53 -2.11 -13.32 10.91
N VAL A 54 -1.95 -12.76 9.71
CA VAL A 54 -2.65 -11.54 9.27
C VAL A 54 -4.08 -11.86 8.86
N VAL A 55 -4.27 -12.90 8.02
CA VAL A 55 -5.58 -13.33 7.52
C VAL A 55 -5.71 -14.84 7.71
N PRO A 56 -6.12 -15.33 8.90
CA PRO A 56 -6.21 -16.76 9.20
C PRO A 56 -7.34 -17.49 8.44
N SER A 57 -8.32 -16.77 7.90
CA SER A 57 -9.44 -17.34 7.16
C SER A 57 -9.08 -17.88 5.77
N PHE A 58 -7.94 -17.46 5.21
CA PHE A 58 -7.49 -17.89 3.90
C PHE A 58 -6.48 -19.05 3.99
N LYS A 59 -6.31 -19.76 2.89
CA LYS A 59 -5.27 -20.80 2.74
C LYS A 59 -4.13 -20.29 1.87
N TYR A 60 -2.92 -20.68 2.22
CA TYR A 60 -1.72 -20.17 1.58
C TYR A 60 -0.90 -21.28 0.97
N PHE A 61 -0.31 -21.01 -0.19
CA PHE A 61 0.71 -21.84 -0.77
C PHE A 61 1.99 -21.03 -1.04
N ARG A 62 3.14 -21.67 -0.87
CA ARG A 62 4.43 -20.98 -1.00
C ARG A 62 4.71 -20.62 -2.44
N SER A 63 4.95 -19.34 -2.69
CA SER A 63 5.35 -18.77 -3.97
C SER A 63 6.79 -18.24 -3.88
N LYS A 64 7.56 -18.43 -4.95
CA LYS A 64 8.90 -17.80 -5.09
C LYS A 64 8.86 -16.49 -5.89
N GLY A 65 7.67 -15.91 -6.06
CA GLY A 65 7.47 -14.64 -6.78
C GLY A 65 7.21 -14.77 -8.27
N THR A 66 7.31 -15.97 -8.85
CA THR A 66 6.96 -16.25 -10.26
C THR A 66 5.93 -17.36 -10.36
N VAL A 67 5.07 -17.28 -11.38
CA VAL A 67 4.02 -18.28 -11.62
C VAL A 67 4.65 -19.62 -12.05
N GLY A 68 4.61 -20.59 -11.15
CA GLY A 68 5.21 -21.93 -11.31
C GLY A 68 4.21 -23.09 -11.17
N SER A 69 4.71 -24.29 -10.90
CA SER A 69 3.91 -25.53 -10.80
C SER A 69 2.87 -25.47 -9.68
N VAL A 70 3.23 -24.95 -8.51
CA VAL A 70 2.31 -24.81 -7.36
C VAL A 70 1.14 -23.89 -7.69
N HIS A 71 1.41 -22.79 -8.40
CA HIS A 71 0.35 -21.89 -8.88
C HIS A 71 -0.60 -22.63 -9.84
N ARG A 72 -0.06 -23.38 -10.80
CA ARG A 72 -0.87 -24.17 -11.74
C ARG A 72 -1.72 -25.22 -11.03
N TRP A 73 -1.20 -25.81 -9.95
CA TRP A 73 -1.96 -26.73 -9.10
C TRP A 73 -3.11 -26.00 -8.40
N ALA A 74 -2.86 -24.91 -7.69
CA ALA A 74 -3.89 -24.14 -7.01
C ALA A 74 -4.97 -23.65 -8.00
N MET A 75 -4.55 -23.12 -9.15
CA MET A 75 -5.45 -22.67 -10.22
C MET A 75 -6.28 -23.80 -10.83
N ARG A 76 -5.78 -25.06 -10.84
CA ARG A 76 -6.55 -26.20 -11.35
C ARG A 76 -7.82 -26.46 -10.54
N TYR A 77 -7.74 -26.30 -9.23
CA TYR A 77 -8.82 -26.62 -8.30
C TYR A 77 -9.71 -25.41 -7.93
N ALA A 78 -9.36 -24.23 -8.38
CA ALA A 78 -10.17 -23.04 -8.17
C ALA A 78 -11.28 -22.92 -9.22
N ASP A 79 -12.37 -22.30 -8.83
CA ASP A 79 -13.50 -22.01 -9.69
C ASP A 79 -13.28 -20.68 -10.45
N ALA A 80 -12.56 -19.75 -9.85
CA ALA A 80 -12.24 -18.44 -10.42
C ALA A 80 -10.88 -17.94 -9.91
N TYR A 81 -10.34 -16.92 -10.59
CA TYR A 81 -9.06 -16.28 -10.24
C TYR A 81 -9.26 -14.79 -9.98
N LEU A 82 -8.52 -14.28 -9.01
CA LEU A 82 -8.44 -12.86 -8.72
C LEU A 82 -6.98 -12.37 -8.70
N ILE A 83 -6.75 -11.22 -9.29
CA ILE A 83 -5.57 -10.40 -9.08
C ILE A 83 -5.97 -9.35 -8.05
N VAL A 84 -5.38 -9.41 -6.87
CA VAL A 84 -5.82 -8.61 -5.71
C VAL A 84 -4.76 -7.57 -5.36
N GLY A 85 -5.17 -6.31 -5.44
CA GLY A 85 -4.32 -5.17 -5.08
C GLY A 85 -3.09 -5.00 -5.97
N ASP A 86 -2.08 -4.31 -5.40
CA ASP A 86 -0.80 -4.02 -6.04
C ASP A 86 -0.92 -3.21 -7.35
N THR A 87 0.13 -3.18 -8.17
CA THR A 87 0.19 -2.48 -9.46
C THR A 87 0.54 -3.47 -10.58
N PRO A 88 -0.42 -4.33 -11.01
CA PRO A 88 -0.16 -5.35 -12.02
C PRO A 88 0.07 -4.79 -13.42
N VAL A 89 -0.32 -3.53 -13.68
CA VAL A 89 -0.10 -2.84 -14.95
C VAL A 89 1.01 -1.82 -14.76
N MET A 90 2.26 -2.27 -14.93
CA MET A 90 3.46 -1.44 -14.92
C MET A 90 4.59 -2.15 -15.68
N ASP A 91 5.61 -1.42 -16.12
CA ASP A 91 6.82 -1.99 -16.78
C ASP A 91 8.14 -1.31 -16.39
N TYR A 92 8.16 -0.40 -15.42
CA TYR A 92 9.39 0.23 -14.94
C TYR A 92 10.35 -0.75 -14.21
N LEU A 93 9.85 -1.92 -13.79
CA LEU A 93 10.64 -3.04 -13.27
C LEU A 93 10.98 -4.08 -14.36
N GLY A 94 10.88 -3.70 -15.63
CA GLY A 94 11.02 -4.59 -16.77
C GLY A 94 9.71 -5.32 -17.10
N PRO A 95 9.77 -6.50 -17.77
CA PRO A 95 8.56 -7.19 -18.24
C PRO A 95 7.68 -7.79 -17.12
N TRP A 96 8.19 -7.92 -15.90
CA TRP A 96 7.39 -8.23 -14.70
C TRP A 96 6.68 -6.94 -14.24
N PRO A 97 5.42 -6.97 -13.78
CA PRO A 97 4.58 -8.15 -13.48
C PRO A 97 3.73 -8.66 -14.65
N LEU A 98 3.65 -7.93 -15.77
CA LEU A 98 2.76 -8.26 -16.87
C LEU A 98 2.98 -9.67 -17.45
N THR A 99 4.21 -10.17 -17.45
CA THR A 99 4.51 -11.54 -17.90
C THR A 99 3.86 -12.61 -17.03
N ASP A 100 3.78 -12.40 -15.73
CA ASP A 100 3.15 -13.35 -14.82
C ASP A 100 1.62 -13.25 -14.90
N ILE A 101 1.08 -12.05 -15.01
CA ILE A 101 -0.36 -11.85 -15.24
C ILE A 101 -0.78 -12.52 -16.56
N GLU A 102 -0.01 -12.37 -17.64
CA GLU A 102 -0.28 -13.06 -18.91
C GLU A 102 -0.34 -14.59 -18.74
N LYS A 103 0.58 -15.21 -17.97
CA LYS A 103 0.55 -16.66 -17.70
C LYS A 103 -0.72 -17.09 -16.98
N ILE A 104 -1.16 -16.28 -16.00
CA ILE A 104 -2.40 -16.53 -15.25
C ILE A 104 -3.62 -16.44 -16.15
N VAL A 105 -3.71 -15.37 -16.94
CA VAL A 105 -4.79 -15.14 -17.89
C VAL A 105 -4.86 -16.25 -18.95
N LYS A 106 -3.73 -16.67 -19.50
CA LYS A 106 -3.67 -17.83 -20.41
C LYS A 106 -4.20 -19.11 -19.77
N ASN A 107 -3.85 -19.34 -18.49
CA ASN A 107 -4.35 -20.49 -17.73
C ASN A 107 -5.87 -20.39 -17.50
N ALA A 108 -6.38 -19.21 -17.16
CA ALA A 108 -7.81 -18.95 -16.99
C ALA A 108 -8.58 -19.28 -18.29
N LYS A 109 -8.13 -18.74 -19.42
CA LYS A 109 -8.72 -18.99 -20.73
C LYS A 109 -8.73 -20.47 -21.11
N ALA A 110 -7.58 -21.15 -20.96
CA ALA A 110 -7.44 -22.57 -21.28
C ALA A 110 -8.35 -23.46 -20.43
N ARG A 111 -8.68 -23.04 -19.21
CA ARG A 111 -9.53 -23.79 -18.27
C ARG A 111 -10.98 -23.30 -18.24
N LYS A 112 -11.33 -22.32 -19.07
CA LYS A 112 -12.66 -21.67 -19.06
C LYS A 112 -13.04 -21.15 -17.67
N LYS A 113 -12.06 -20.56 -16.93
CA LYS A 113 -12.25 -19.96 -15.62
C LYS A 113 -12.33 -18.45 -15.73
N ARG A 114 -13.20 -17.83 -14.94
CA ARG A 114 -13.30 -16.38 -14.85
C ARG A 114 -12.11 -15.78 -14.13
N ILE A 115 -11.72 -14.60 -14.49
CA ILE A 115 -10.66 -13.83 -13.86
C ILE A 115 -11.01 -12.34 -13.81
N ALA A 116 -10.79 -11.72 -12.65
CA ALA A 116 -10.96 -10.28 -12.49
C ALA A 116 -9.80 -9.66 -11.68
N CYS A 117 -9.68 -8.35 -11.76
CA CYS A 117 -8.74 -7.54 -10.98
C CYS A 117 -9.50 -6.77 -9.89
N LEU A 118 -8.98 -6.79 -8.67
CA LEU A 118 -9.60 -6.21 -7.47
C LEU A 118 -8.70 -5.14 -6.86
N GLY A 119 -9.14 -3.87 -6.85
CA GLY A 119 -8.44 -2.78 -6.19
C GLY A 119 -7.01 -2.55 -6.70
N VAL A 120 -6.80 -2.77 -8.00
CA VAL A 120 -5.47 -2.67 -8.60
C VAL A 120 -5.11 -1.25 -8.98
N GLY A 121 -3.81 -0.93 -8.88
CA GLY A 121 -3.23 0.29 -9.45
C GLY A 121 -2.69 0.05 -10.85
N THR A 122 -2.43 1.15 -11.55
CA THR A 122 -1.78 1.15 -12.87
C THR A 122 -0.70 2.21 -12.91
N GLU A 123 0.35 1.97 -13.68
CA GLU A 123 1.35 2.97 -14.03
C GLU A 123 1.45 3.10 -15.55
N HIS A 124 2.14 4.12 -16.00
CA HIS A 124 2.39 4.29 -17.44
C HIS A 124 3.26 3.15 -17.97
N LEU A 125 2.88 2.60 -19.13
CA LEU A 125 3.68 1.60 -19.82
C LEU A 125 4.55 2.29 -20.87
N SER A 126 5.86 2.15 -20.75
CA SER A 126 6.85 2.76 -21.64
C SER A 126 7.17 1.89 -22.86
N GLY A 127 7.00 0.56 -22.75
CA GLY A 127 7.38 -0.39 -23.77
C GLY A 127 6.20 -0.85 -24.63
N GLU A 128 6.32 -0.78 -25.98
CA GLU A 128 5.31 -1.30 -26.90
C GLU A 128 4.95 -2.78 -26.66
N ARG A 129 5.93 -3.59 -26.24
CA ARG A 129 5.69 -5.00 -25.90
C ARG A 129 4.78 -5.14 -24.69
N SER A 130 4.92 -4.25 -23.70
CA SER A 130 4.09 -4.20 -22.51
C SER A 130 2.67 -3.78 -22.87
N VAL A 131 2.52 -2.74 -23.69
CA VAL A 131 1.23 -2.28 -24.20
C VAL A 131 0.53 -3.41 -24.96
N ARG A 132 1.19 -4.03 -25.96
CA ARG A 132 0.59 -5.16 -26.71
C ARG A 132 0.20 -6.33 -25.82
N ARG A 133 1.02 -6.65 -24.80
CA ARG A 133 0.70 -7.71 -23.84
C ARG A 133 -0.58 -7.40 -23.08
N LEU A 134 -0.73 -6.16 -22.61
CA LEU A 134 -1.94 -5.73 -21.93
C LEU A 134 -3.15 -5.78 -22.86
N THR A 135 -3.07 -5.12 -24.01
CA THR A 135 -4.21 -4.89 -24.92
C THR A 135 -4.69 -6.15 -25.63
N GLU A 136 -3.76 -6.98 -26.11
CA GLU A 136 -4.09 -8.14 -26.94
C GLU A 136 -4.27 -9.43 -26.14
N ARG A 137 -3.62 -9.56 -24.98
CA ARG A 137 -3.53 -10.85 -24.28
C ARG A 137 -4.15 -10.85 -22.88
N ILE A 138 -4.10 -9.73 -22.16
CA ILE A 138 -4.60 -9.66 -20.77
C ILE A 138 -6.02 -9.08 -20.76
N ALA A 139 -6.20 -7.86 -21.20
CA ALA A 139 -7.47 -7.14 -21.10
C ALA A 139 -8.67 -7.85 -21.74
N PRO A 140 -8.56 -8.53 -22.90
CA PRO A 140 -9.70 -9.24 -23.48
C PRO A 140 -10.25 -10.39 -22.65
N VAL A 141 -9.43 -10.95 -21.74
CA VAL A 141 -9.78 -12.12 -20.92
C VAL A 141 -10.22 -11.74 -19.50
N VAL A 142 -9.73 -10.62 -18.98
CA VAL A 142 -10.14 -10.11 -17.64
C VAL A 142 -11.56 -9.58 -17.75
N GLU A 143 -12.48 -10.18 -16.98
CA GLU A 143 -13.90 -9.86 -17.06
C GLU A 143 -14.25 -8.51 -16.44
N HIS A 144 -13.55 -8.15 -15.36
CA HIS A 144 -13.78 -6.88 -14.69
C HIS A 144 -12.53 -6.38 -13.97
N TRP A 145 -12.41 -5.06 -13.91
CA TRP A 145 -11.35 -4.34 -13.21
C TRP A 145 -11.96 -3.40 -12.18
N THR A 146 -11.62 -3.55 -10.93
CA THR A 146 -11.75 -2.44 -9.99
C THR A 146 -10.39 -1.81 -9.78
N VAL A 147 -10.33 -0.50 -9.97
CA VAL A 147 -9.09 0.29 -9.88
C VAL A 147 -9.15 1.29 -8.73
N ARG A 148 -7.99 1.80 -8.30
CA ARG A 148 -7.89 2.62 -7.10
C ARG A 148 -8.36 4.06 -7.32
N THR A 149 -8.08 4.62 -8.50
CA THR A 149 -8.26 6.04 -8.80
C THR A 149 -8.88 6.24 -10.18
N GLU A 150 -9.41 7.45 -10.42
CA GLU A 150 -9.85 7.85 -11.76
C GLU A 150 -8.68 7.83 -12.76
N ASN A 151 -7.48 8.22 -12.34
CA ASN A 151 -6.29 8.18 -13.19
C ASN A 151 -5.93 6.76 -13.62
N ASP A 152 -6.12 5.76 -12.76
CA ASP A 152 -5.96 4.35 -13.15
C ASP A 152 -6.94 3.96 -14.27
N LYS A 153 -8.20 4.40 -14.14
CA LYS A 153 -9.22 4.17 -15.19
C LYS A 153 -8.86 4.86 -16.50
N VAL A 154 -8.40 6.11 -16.43
CA VAL A 154 -7.94 6.86 -17.63
C VAL A 154 -6.76 6.17 -18.29
N ARG A 155 -5.78 5.67 -17.51
CA ARG A 155 -4.64 4.91 -18.05
C ARG A 155 -5.10 3.63 -18.74
N LEU A 156 -6.03 2.87 -18.15
CA LEU A 156 -6.61 1.69 -18.80
C LEU A 156 -7.38 2.05 -20.09
N ALA A 157 -8.11 3.17 -20.11
CA ALA A 157 -8.79 3.66 -21.31
C ALA A 157 -7.80 4.01 -22.42
N HIS A 158 -6.69 4.66 -22.09
CA HIS A 158 -5.61 4.97 -23.03
C HIS A 158 -5.05 3.71 -23.71
N TYR A 159 -5.02 2.58 -23.02
CA TYR A 159 -4.61 1.29 -23.57
C TYR A 159 -5.78 0.50 -24.20
N GLY A 160 -6.93 1.11 -24.42
CA GLY A 160 -8.06 0.48 -25.10
C GLY A 160 -8.81 -0.57 -24.29
N VAL A 161 -8.67 -0.58 -22.97
CA VAL A 161 -9.47 -1.47 -22.10
C VAL A 161 -10.92 -0.99 -22.10
N ASP A 162 -11.87 -1.90 -22.33
CA ASP A 162 -13.31 -1.60 -22.35
C ASP A 162 -13.76 -0.99 -21.01
N GLN A 163 -14.15 0.28 -21.06
CA GLN A 163 -14.51 1.06 -19.86
C GLN A 163 -15.78 0.57 -19.15
N ARG A 164 -16.62 -0.21 -19.83
CA ARG A 164 -17.77 -0.89 -19.22
C ARG A 164 -17.36 -1.99 -18.24
N ARG A 165 -16.12 -2.46 -18.35
CA ARG A 165 -15.50 -3.46 -17.47
C ARG A 165 -14.64 -2.83 -16.37
N VAL A 166 -14.58 -1.50 -16.28
CA VAL A 166 -13.73 -0.80 -15.29
C VAL A 166 -14.60 -0.02 -14.30
N THR A 167 -14.45 -0.31 -13.03
CA THR A 167 -15.06 0.46 -11.93
C THR A 167 -13.98 1.14 -11.12
N VAL A 168 -14.13 2.44 -10.89
CA VAL A 168 -13.29 3.15 -9.94
C VAL A 168 -13.78 2.85 -8.53
N ALA A 169 -12.94 2.19 -7.78
CA ALA A 169 -13.12 1.89 -6.37
C ALA A 169 -12.08 2.70 -5.54
N ALA A 170 -11.52 2.07 -4.54
CA ALA A 170 -10.33 2.55 -3.83
C ALA A 170 -9.47 1.34 -3.45
N ASP A 171 -8.26 1.61 -2.94
CA ASP A 171 -7.38 0.55 -2.45
C ASP A 171 -8.06 -0.29 -1.35
N LEU A 172 -7.82 -1.59 -1.37
CA LEU A 172 -8.36 -2.51 -0.37
C LEU A 172 -7.88 -2.21 1.06
N GLY A 173 -6.71 -1.59 1.21
CA GLY A 173 -6.19 -1.16 2.50
C GLY A 173 -7.15 -0.24 3.28
N TRP A 174 -8.05 0.48 2.59
CA TRP A 174 -9.09 1.28 3.23
C TRP A 174 -10.13 0.47 4.00
N LEU A 175 -10.25 -0.83 3.72
CA LEU A 175 -11.17 -1.74 4.43
C LEU A 175 -10.58 -2.30 5.72
N VAL A 176 -9.28 -2.07 5.98
CA VAL A 176 -8.67 -2.46 7.26
C VAL A 176 -9.30 -1.63 8.37
N PRO A 177 -9.89 -2.27 9.41
CA PRO A 177 -10.51 -1.53 10.50
C PRO A 177 -9.49 -0.64 11.24
N PRO A 178 -9.86 0.60 11.59
CA PRO A 178 -9.02 1.42 12.47
C PRO A 178 -8.79 0.73 13.80
N VAL A 179 -7.66 1.04 14.44
CA VAL A 179 -7.25 0.46 15.72
C VAL A 179 -7.01 1.56 16.75
N ASP A 180 -6.98 1.20 18.01
CA ASP A 180 -6.58 2.09 19.11
C ASP A 180 -5.05 2.23 19.21
N THR A 181 -4.60 3.09 20.10
CA THR A 181 -3.19 3.36 20.35
C THR A 181 -2.52 2.35 21.29
N SER A 182 -3.27 1.45 21.91
CA SER A 182 -2.80 0.64 23.06
C SER A 182 -1.57 -0.21 22.74
N PHE A 183 -1.52 -0.80 21.54
CA PHE A 183 -0.35 -1.58 21.13
C PHE A 183 0.87 -0.68 20.90
N GLY A 184 0.72 0.42 20.15
CA GLY A 184 1.79 1.37 19.89
C GLY A 184 2.32 2.00 21.16
N MET A 185 1.43 2.43 22.05
CA MET A 185 1.80 3.06 23.33
C MET A 185 2.71 2.17 24.17
N ARG A 186 2.45 0.86 24.27
CA ARG A 186 3.34 -0.07 25.00
C ARG A 186 4.79 -0.08 24.51
N TRP A 187 5.00 0.21 23.21
CA TRP A 187 6.33 0.34 22.62
C TRP A 187 6.97 1.69 22.87
N LEU A 188 6.14 2.70 23.15
CA LEU A 188 6.54 4.08 23.32
C LEU A 188 6.65 4.48 24.82
N ASP A 189 6.25 3.59 25.74
CA ASP A 189 6.25 3.86 27.18
C ASP A 189 7.64 4.18 27.76
N HIS A 190 8.71 3.72 27.09
CA HIS A 190 10.09 4.04 27.49
C HIS A 190 10.54 5.44 27.07
N LEU A 191 9.76 6.12 26.21
CA LEU A 191 10.05 7.50 25.85
C LEU A 191 9.53 8.42 26.96
N GLU A 192 10.43 9.15 27.58
CA GLU A 192 10.08 10.20 28.55
C GLU A 192 9.40 11.38 27.84
N ARG A 193 8.17 11.15 27.39
CA ARG A 193 7.33 12.19 26.76
C ARG A 193 6.67 13.02 27.84
N ARG A 194 6.95 14.31 27.85
CA ARG A 194 6.31 15.25 28.77
C ARG A 194 5.01 15.76 28.18
N GLY A 195 3.87 15.35 28.77
CA GLY A 195 2.55 15.90 28.41
C GLY A 195 2.21 15.80 26.92
N ASP A 196 1.90 16.94 26.30
CA ASP A 196 1.48 17.04 24.90
C ASP A 196 2.64 17.09 23.89
N THR A 197 3.83 16.61 24.25
CA THR A 197 4.98 16.56 23.32
C THR A 197 4.60 15.85 22.02
N PRO A 198 4.72 16.50 20.85
CA PRO A 198 4.33 15.90 19.59
C PRO A 198 5.18 14.67 19.26
N LEU A 199 4.56 13.68 18.62
CA LEU A 199 5.26 12.55 18.00
C LEU A 199 5.12 12.67 16.47
N ILE A 200 6.25 12.78 15.78
CA ILE A 200 6.32 12.80 14.31
C ILE A 200 6.65 11.38 13.84
N GLY A 201 5.73 10.74 13.10
CA GLY A 201 5.99 9.46 12.47
C GLY A 201 6.63 9.65 11.10
N VAL A 202 7.73 8.95 10.82
CA VAL A 202 8.44 9.07 9.54
C VAL A 202 8.57 7.73 8.87
N ASN A 203 8.17 7.67 7.62
CA ASN A 203 8.28 6.47 6.79
C ASN A 203 8.82 6.83 5.41
N LEU A 204 10.05 6.40 5.13
CA LEU A 204 10.80 6.76 3.93
C LEU A 204 10.96 5.56 2.99
N THR A 205 11.13 5.85 1.72
CA THR A 205 11.60 4.90 0.71
C THR A 205 13.06 5.21 0.41
N HIS A 206 13.93 4.23 0.66
CA HIS A 206 15.35 4.32 0.34
C HIS A 206 15.68 3.33 -0.78
N ASP A 207 15.24 3.63 -1.98
CA ASP A 207 15.53 2.84 -3.17
C ASP A 207 16.32 3.68 -4.20
N ARG A 208 16.93 3.00 -5.18
CA ARG A 208 17.73 3.64 -6.21
C ARG A 208 16.96 4.77 -6.91
N TRP A 209 15.70 4.55 -7.26
CA TRP A 209 14.92 5.56 -8.00
C TRP A 209 14.64 6.82 -7.17
N SER A 210 14.44 6.68 -5.86
CA SER A 210 14.28 7.83 -4.97
C SER A 210 15.59 8.60 -4.82
N LEU A 211 16.72 7.90 -4.74
CA LEU A 211 18.05 8.50 -4.62
C LEU A 211 18.56 9.06 -5.97
N ASP A 212 18.14 8.51 -7.11
CA ASP A 212 18.43 9.10 -8.41
C ASP A 212 17.73 10.46 -8.59
N LEU A 213 16.52 10.64 -8.00
CA LEU A 213 15.80 11.92 -8.00
C LEU A 213 16.33 12.91 -6.96
N LEU A 214 16.66 12.43 -5.77
CA LEU A 214 17.11 13.25 -4.66
C LEU A 214 18.23 12.52 -3.89
N PRO A 215 19.48 12.63 -4.34
CA PRO A 215 20.61 11.91 -3.73
C PRO A 215 20.84 12.23 -2.25
N GLU A 216 20.55 13.47 -1.85
CA GLU A 216 20.70 13.93 -0.47
C GLU A 216 19.44 13.71 0.40
N LEU A 217 18.47 12.90 -0.03
CA LEU A 217 17.21 12.64 0.69
C LEU A 217 17.42 12.36 2.20
N PRO A 218 18.32 11.45 2.64
CA PRO A 218 18.52 11.22 4.07
C PRO A 218 19.02 12.47 4.82
N SER A 219 19.90 13.27 4.19
CA SER A 219 20.41 14.51 4.78
C SER A 219 19.34 15.60 4.85
N LEU A 220 18.50 15.70 3.83
CA LEU A 220 17.35 16.59 3.81
C LEU A 220 16.40 16.26 4.96
N ILE A 221 16.03 14.99 5.09
CA ILE A 221 15.12 14.54 6.15
C ILE A 221 15.72 14.77 7.53
N ALA A 222 17.00 14.46 7.74
CA ALA A 222 17.67 14.70 9.01
C ALA A 222 17.60 16.20 9.41
N ARG A 223 17.92 17.12 8.50
CA ARG A 223 17.81 18.58 8.76
C ARG A 223 16.39 19.02 9.09
N VAL A 224 15.40 18.53 8.37
CA VAL A 224 13.99 18.85 8.63
C VAL A 224 13.59 18.38 10.03
N LEU A 225 13.94 17.16 10.39
CA LEU A 225 13.61 16.59 11.69
C LEU A 225 14.33 17.31 12.83
N ASP A 226 15.61 17.64 12.68
CA ASP A 226 16.37 18.47 13.65
C ASP A 226 15.68 19.82 13.90
N SER A 227 15.25 20.48 12.83
CA SER A 227 14.51 21.76 12.92
C SER A 227 13.18 21.59 13.64
N MET A 228 12.39 20.57 13.28
CA MET A 228 11.11 20.31 13.94
C MET A 228 11.25 19.99 15.42
N ILE A 229 12.27 19.20 15.80
CA ILE A 229 12.58 18.89 17.19
C ILE A 229 12.95 20.17 17.97
N ASN A 230 13.84 21.00 17.40
CA ASN A 230 14.27 22.25 18.05
C ASN A 230 13.13 23.24 18.25
N ARG A 231 12.17 23.28 17.32
CA ARG A 231 11.03 24.21 17.39
C ARG A 231 9.90 23.75 18.30
N SER A 232 9.61 22.45 18.34
CA SER A 232 8.42 21.91 19.01
C SER A 232 8.73 20.97 20.17
N GLY A 233 9.99 20.60 20.38
CA GLY A 233 10.38 19.55 21.35
C GLY A 233 9.92 18.15 20.93
N ALA A 234 9.50 17.96 19.69
CA ALA A 234 8.93 16.70 19.21
C ALA A 234 9.87 15.51 19.40
N HIS A 235 9.29 14.34 19.59
CA HIS A 235 9.97 13.06 19.36
C HIS A 235 9.68 12.58 17.93
N VAL A 236 10.59 11.79 17.37
CA VAL A 236 10.47 11.23 16.02
C VAL A 236 10.51 9.72 16.07
N MET A 237 9.51 9.09 15.47
CA MET A 237 9.43 7.65 15.29
C MET A 237 9.72 7.31 13.82
N LEU A 238 10.79 6.56 13.57
CA LEU A 238 11.18 6.11 12.24
C LEU A 238 10.68 4.67 12.02
N PHE A 239 9.94 4.45 10.93
CA PHE A 239 9.27 3.19 10.66
C PHE A 239 9.61 2.66 9.26
N ALA A 240 10.22 1.47 9.17
CA ALA A 240 10.44 0.76 7.91
C ALA A 240 9.16 0.06 7.44
N ASN A 241 8.76 0.27 6.18
CA ASN A 241 7.60 -0.39 5.59
C ASN A 241 7.90 -1.84 5.14
N GLU A 242 9.17 -2.15 4.91
CA GLU A 242 9.63 -3.46 4.43
C GLU A 242 10.65 -4.06 5.38
N VAL A 243 10.52 -5.36 5.69
CA VAL A 243 11.48 -6.08 6.54
C VAL A 243 12.77 -6.47 5.83
N ARG A 244 12.86 -6.25 4.52
CA ARG A 244 14.09 -6.51 3.77
C ARG A 244 15.21 -5.61 4.27
N GLU A 245 16.39 -6.19 4.46
CA GLU A 245 17.60 -5.49 4.88
C GLU A 245 18.60 -5.39 3.73
N GLY A 246 19.50 -4.41 3.81
CA GLY A 246 20.55 -4.17 2.83
C GLY A 246 20.43 -2.83 2.12
N GLN A 247 21.40 -2.51 1.26
CA GLN A 247 21.39 -1.28 0.49
C GLN A 247 20.12 -1.18 -0.39
N GLY A 248 19.51 -0.01 -0.39
CA GLY A 248 18.30 0.26 -1.17
C GLY A 248 16.99 -0.15 -0.49
N PHE A 249 16.98 -0.40 0.83
CA PHE A 249 15.77 -0.65 1.60
C PHE A 249 15.58 0.36 2.73
N ASP A 250 14.35 0.47 3.23
CA ASP A 250 13.93 1.49 4.20
C ASP A 250 14.81 1.52 5.46
N SER A 251 15.27 0.35 5.94
CA SER A 251 16.14 0.25 7.11
C SER A 251 17.47 1.00 6.94
N THR A 252 18.06 0.96 5.75
CA THR A 252 19.28 1.72 5.43
C THR A 252 19.00 3.22 5.47
N GLY A 253 17.91 3.67 4.87
CA GLY A 253 17.52 5.09 4.89
C GLY A 253 17.30 5.61 6.32
N ILE A 254 16.68 4.80 7.19
CA ILE A 254 16.50 5.12 8.61
C ILE A 254 17.87 5.30 9.30
N GLN A 255 18.80 4.38 9.10
CA GLN A 255 20.14 4.47 9.69
C GLN A 255 20.91 5.70 9.19
N GLU A 256 20.78 6.02 7.90
CA GLU A 256 21.40 7.21 7.32
C GLU A 256 20.82 8.50 7.90
N VAL A 257 19.50 8.58 8.12
CA VAL A 257 18.90 9.73 8.79
C VAL A 257 19.42 9.86 10.21
N LEU A 258 19.42 8.79 11.01
CA LEU A 258 19.91 8.79 12.38
C LEU A 258 21.39 9.20 12.48
N THR A 259 22.21 8.77 11.53
CA THR A 259 23.65 9.09 11.51
C THR A 259 23.90 10.57 11.18
N ARG A 260 23.02 11.20 10.39
CA ARG A 260 23.17 12.58 9.95
C ARG A 260 22.48 13.61 10.84
N ALA A 261 21.54 13.15 11.67
CA ALA A 261 20.76 14.03 12.55
C ALA A 261 21.60 14.51 13.74
N ASN A 262 21.48 15.80 14.06
CA ASN A 262 22.07 16.38 15.26
C ASN A 262 21.25 16.11 16.54
N ARG A 263 19.95 15.83 16.36
CA ARG A 263 19.00 15.54 17.44
C ARG A 263 18.53 14.08 17.44
N ALA A 264 19.45 13.17 17.12
CA ALA A 264 19.19 11.73 17.14
C ALA A 264 18.76 11.22 18.53
N ASP A 265 19.06 11.95 19.59
CA ASP A 265 18.60 11.72 20.98
C ASP A 265 17.06 11.79 21.12
N HIS A 266 16.37 12.51 20.25
CA HIS A 266 14.91 12.60 20.16
C HIS A 266 14.31 11.63 19.15
N MET A 267 15.12 10.82 18.47
CA MET A 267 14.69 9.94 17.39
C MET A 267 14.84 8.48 17.79
N PHE A 268 13.89 7.64 17.41
CA PHE A 268 14.00 6.21 17.60
C PHE A 268 13.42 5.46 16.40
N ALA A 269 14.01 4.30 16.09
CA ALA A 269 13.54 3.42 15.04
C ALA A 269 12.72 2.27 15.64
N ILE A 270 11.53 2.05 15.08
CA ILE A 270 10.76 0.84 15.36
C ILE A 270 11.52 -0.37 14.79
N PRO A 271 11.67 -1.48 15.55
CA PRO A 271 12.39 -2.65 15.08
C PRO A 271 11.89 -3.15 13.73
N ASN A 272 12.81 -3.42 12.80
CA ASN A 272 12.49 -3.92 11.46
C ASN A 272 12.11 -5.40 11.54
N ARG A 273 10.81 -5.70 11.56
CA ARG A 273 10.25 -7.06 11.60
C ARG A 273 8.91 -7.16 10.89
N TYR A 274 8.40 -8.38 10.74
CA TYR A 274 7.08 -8.65 10.17
C TYR A 274 5.95 -8.15 11.09
N TRP A 275 5.61 -6.85 10.96
CA TRP A 275 4.46 -6.26 11.64
C TRP A 275 3.17 -6.64 10.94
N ARG A 276 2.09 -6.81 11.69
CA ARG A 276 0.75 -6.88 11.12
C ARG A 276 0.25 -5.45 10.79
N PRO A 277 -0.63 -5.28 9.80
CA PRO A 277 -1.18 -3.95 9.48
C PRO A 277 -1.75 -3.21 10.69
N GLN A 278 -2.48 -3.91 11.58
CA GLN A 278 -3.02 -3.30 12.80
C GLN A 278 -1.94 -2.83 13.77
N GLU A 279 -0.83 -3.56 13.89
CA GLU A 279 0.29 -3.16 14.74
C GLU A 279 0.94 -1.89 14.19
N ALA A 280 1.18 -1.83 12.87
CA ALA A 280 1.70 -0.64 12.20
C ALA A 280 0.73 0.55 12.35
N MET A 281 -0.57 0.33 12.15
CA MET A 281 -1.58 1.37 12.33
C MET A 281 -1.65 1.88 13.76
N SER A 282 -1.42 1.04 14.78
CA SER A 282 -1.40 1.46 16.18
C SER A 282 -0.20 2.38 16.48
N PHE A 283 0.97 2.15 15.85
CA PHE A 283 2.08 3.11 15.92
C PHE A 283 1.70 4.44 15.26
N VAL A 284 1.11 4.41 14.07
CA VAL A 284 0.65 5.62 13.38
C VAL A 284 -0.36 6.38 14.22
N ALA A 285 -1.31 5.68 14.87
CA ALA A 285 -2.31 6.30 15.74
C ALA A 285 -1.73 7.08 16.92
N CYS A 286 -0.51 6.77 17.34
CA CYS A 286 0.22 7.50 18.40
C CYS A 286 0.84 8.80 17.90
N CYS A 287 0.92 9.03 16.58
CA CYS A 287 1.57 10.18 16.00
C CYS A 287 0.67 11.43 15.99
N SER A 288 1.29 12.59 16.14
CA SER A 288 0.63 13.89 15.95
C SER A 288 0.54 14.26 14.46
N VAL A 289 1.56 13.90 13.70
CA VAL A 289 1.67 14.07 12.24
C VAL A 289 2.60 12.99 11.69
N THR A 290 2.43 12.64 10.40
CA THR A 290 3.37 11.73 9.74
C THR A 290 3.98 12.36 8.49
N LEU A 291 5.22 11.98 8.17
CA LEU A 291 5.91 12.24 6.91
C LEU A 291 6.11 10.91 6.19
N THR A 292 5.61 10.78 4.98
CA THR A 292 5.66 9.48 4.30
C THR A 292 5.94 9.58 2.79
N MET A 293 6.69 8.60 2.30
CA MET A 293 6.87 8.32 0.88
C MET A 293 6.14 7.03 0.44
N ARG A 294 5.49 6.35 1.39
CA ARG A 294 4.81 5.06 1.16
C ARG A 294 3.29 5.22 1.10
N TYR A 295 2.71 4.74 0.02
CA TYR A 295 1.28 4.82 -0.27
C TYR A 295 0.40 4.29 0.88
N HIS A 296 0.68 3.08 1.38
CA HIS A 296 -0.12 2.50 2.45
C HIS A 296 0.09 3.15 3.81
N PHE A 297 1.26 3.75 4.06
CA PHE A 297 1.47 4.50 5.29
C PHE A 297 0.63 5.80 5.30
N ALA A 298 0.45 6.44 4.14
CA ALA A 298 -0.51 7.55 3.99
C ALA A 298 -1.97 7.09 4.21
N ILE A 299 -2.35 5.90 3.69
CA ILE A 299 -3.67 5.30 3.98
C ILE A 299 -3.84 5.04 5.48
N PHE A 300 -2.83 4.48 6.15
CA PHE A 300 -2.89 4.24 7.59
C PHE A 300 -3.05 5.53 8.37
N SER A 301 -2.32 6.58 7.99
CA SER A 301 -2.46 7.91 8.60
C SER A 301 -3.89 8.45 8.44
N ALA A 302 -4.43 8.39 7.24
CA ALA A 302 -5.79 8.83 6.96
C ALA A 302 -6.86 7.98 7.68
N LEU A 303 -6.68 6.65 7.75
CA LEU A 303 -7.56 5.74 8.50
C LEU A 303 -7.58 6.07 9.99
N GLN A 304 -6.45 6.45 10.55
CA GLN A 304 -6.35 6.82 11.97
C GLN A 304 -6.70 8.29 12.23
N GLY A 305 -6.95 9.07 11.17
CA GLY A 305 -7.22 10.49 11.29
C GLY A 305 -5.98 11.29 11.72
N VAL A 306 -4.79 10.77 11.42
CA VAL A 306 -3.50 11.45 11.67
C VAL A 306 -3.13 12.24 10.42
N PRO A 307 -2.93 13.58 10.51
CA PRO A 307 -2.47 14.38 9.39
C PRO A 307 -1.13 13.85 8.85
N PHE A 308 -0.96 13.91 7.53
CA PHE A 308 0.28 13.44 6.91
C PHE A 308 0.80 14.43 5.87
N VAL A 309 2.11 14.48 5.75
CA VAL A 309 2.82 15.11 4.63
C VAL A 309 3.37 14.00 3.76
N SER A 310 3.13 14.05 2.47
CA SER A 310 3.62 13.07 1.53
C SER A 310 4.70 13.64 0.62
N LEU A 311 5.79 12.87 0.43
CA LEU A 311 6.80 13.11 -0.60
C LEU A 311 6.57 12.07 -1.69
N SER A 312 5.97 12.50 -2.81
CA SER A 312 5.57 11.59 -3.87
C SER A 312 6.67 11.45 -4.92
N ARG A 313 7.10 10.22 -5.15
CA ARG A 313 7.98 9.85 -6.26
C ARG A 313 7.21 9.38 -7.49
N LEU A 314 6.17 8.58 -7.26
CA LEU A 314 5.32 7.98 -8.29
C LEU A 314 3.91 8.57 -8.21
N GLY A 315 3.20 8.52 -9.33
CA GLY A 315 1.86 9.06 -9.48
C GLY A 315 0.86 8.56 -8.44
N LYS A 316 0.98 7.32 -7.97
CA LYS A 316 0.00 6.70 -7.05
C LYS A 316 -0.22 7.44 -5.72
N LEU A 317 0.83 8.02 -5.14
CA LEU A 317 0.70 8.77 -3.89
C LEU A 317 0.09 10.16 -4.14
N LYS A 318 0.47 10.80 -5.24
CA LYS A 318 -0.15 12.04 -5.72
C LYS A 318 -1.62 11.82 -6.06
N ASP A 319 -1.96 10.72 -6.76
CA ASP A 319 -3.33 10.36 -7.08
C ASP A 319 -4.17 10.15 -5.81
N LEU A 320 -3.60 9.51 -4.77
CA LEU A 320 -4.26 9.36 -3.46
C LEU A 320 -4.55 10.73 -2.82
N CYS A 321 -3.57 11.63 -2.82
CA CYS A 321 -3.74 12.97 -2.29
C CYS A 321 -4.81 13.76 -3.06
N THR A 322 -4.83 13.65 -4.38
CA THR A 322 -5.86 14.23 -5.23
C THR A 322 -7.26 13.69 -4.90
N ASP A 323 -7.41 12.37 -4.80
CA ASP A 323 -8.67 11.69 -4.44
C ASP A 323 -9.18 12.10 -3.05
N LEU A 324 -8.25 12.32 -2.12
CA LEU A 324 -8.57 12.84 -0.79
C LEU A 324 -8.80 14.36 -0.78
N GLY A 325 -8.51 15.10 -1.86
CA GLY A 325 -8.41 16.57 -1.82
C GLY A 325 -7.44 17.00 -0.71
N TRP A 326 -6.28 16.37 -0.65
CA TRP A 326 -5.26 16.57 0.37
C TRP A 326 -4.11 17.42 -0.17
N SER A 327 -3.87 18.59 0.42
CA SER A 327 -2.92 19.57 -0.09
C SER A 327 -1.51 19.49 0.52
N HIS A 328 -1.27 18.57 1.46
CA HIS A 328 0.03 18.39 2.11
C HIS A 328 0.87 17.33 1.36
N GLU A 329 1.13 17.61 0.09
CA GLU A 329 1.91 16.76 -0.81
C GLU A 329 2.96 17.60 -1.55
N LEU A 330 4.16 17.05 -1.67
CA LEU A 330 5.25 17.54 -2.51
C LEU A 330 5.76 16.46 -3.42
N SER A 331 6.12 16.83 -4.66
CA SER A 331 6.95 15.96 -5.51
C SER A 331 8.33 15.80 -4.89
N LEU A 332 8.88 14.59 -4.94
CA LEU A 332 10.23 14.33 -4.45
C LEU A 332 11.29 15.11 -5.24
N GLU A 333 11.05 15.34 -6.55
CA GLU A 333 11.94 16.09 -7.44
C GLU A 333 12.08 17.56 -7.03
N ASP A 334 10.99 18.15 -6.50
CA ASP A 334 10.93 19.56 -6.10
C ASP A 334 11.19 19.76 -4.60
N ALA A 335 11.36 18.65 -3.84
CA ALA A 335 11.44 18.70 -2.39
C ALA A 335 12.75 19.36 -1.91
N ASN A 336 12.59 20.34 -1.04
CA ASN A 336 13.69 20.96 -0.31
C ASN A 336 13.36 21.05 1.19
N SER A 337 14.36 21.29 2.03
CA SER A 337 14.19 21.27 3.50
C SER A 337 13.16 22.30 3.98
N SER A 338 13.14 23.51 3.40
CA SER A 338 12.24 24.59 3.80
C SER A 338 10.77 24.26 3.55
N ASP A 339 10.48 23.69 2.37
CA ASP A 339 9.10 23.37 1.99
C ASP A 339 8.56 22.18 2.80
N VAL A 340 9.39 21.15 2.99
CA VAL A 340 9.01 19.98 3.81
C VAL A 340 8.78 20.41 5.27
N GLU A 341 9.69 21.22 5.84
CA GLU A 341 9.55 21.76 7.20
C GLU A 341 8.28 22.61 7.34
N SER A 342 8.04 23.50 6.37
CA SER A 342 6.88 24.35 6.35
C SER A 342 5.57 23.54 6.30
N LEU A 343 5.51 22.49 5.46
CA LEU A 343 4.33 21.62 5.40
C LEU A 343 4.12 20.84 6.70
N LEU A 344 5.18 20.27 7.28
CA LEU A 344 5.09 19.57 8.56
C LEU A 344 4.67 20.50 9.69
N GLY A 345 5.23 21.71 9.75
CA GLY A 345 4.87 22.72 10.74
C GLY A 345 3.39 23.06 10.65
N ARG A 346 2.88 23.41 9.45
CA ARG A 346 1.45 23.69 9.23
C ARG A 346 0.56 22.49 9.57
N ALA A 347 0.98 21.28 9.21
CA ALA A 347 0.21 20.08 9.52
C ALA A 347 0.13 19.83 11.03
N LEU A 348 1.19 20.13 11.77
CA LEU A 348 1.22 20.02 13.23
C LEU A 348 0.36 21.10 13.90
N GLU A 349 0.50 22.35 13.48
CA GLU A 349 -0.27 23.50 14.00
C GLU A 349 -1.78 23.34 13.75
N SER A 350 -2.16 22.82 12.57
CA SER A 350 -3.55 22.61 12.18
C SER A 350 -4.06 21.18 12.45
N ARG A 351 -3.36 20.42 13.30
CA ARG A 351 -3.61 18.98 13.51
C ARG A 351 -5.06 18.61 13.72
N ASP A 352 -5.76 19.29 14.61
CA ASP A 352 -7.12 18.94 14.99
C ASP A 352 -8.11 19.18 13.83
N HIS A 353 -7.94 20.28 13.12
CA HIS A 353 -8.73 20.58 11.92
C HIS A 353 -8.50 19.56 10.80
N LEU A 354 -7.23 19.23 10.51
CA LEU A 354 -6.86 18.27 9.50
C LEU A 354 -7.31 16.84 9.88
N SER A 355 -7.24 16.48 11.16
CA SER A 355 -7.74 15.19 11.68
C SER A 355 -9.25 15.06 11.48
N ALA A 356 -10.02 16.10 11.74
CA ALA A 356 -11.46 16.10 11.50
C ALA A 356 -11.79 15.93 10.01
N ALA A 357 -11.08 16.64 9.13
CA ALA A 357 -11.22 16.51 7.68
C ALA A 357 -10.90 15.09 7.20
N LEU A 358 -9.81 14.47 7.67
CA LEU A 358 -9.44 13.09 7.32
C LEU A 358 -10.49 12.09 7.77
N ARG A 359 -11.06 12.24 8.98
CA ARG A 359 -12.13 11.34 9.45
C ARG A 359 -13.36 11.37 8.55
N GLN A 360 -13.73 12.54 8.02
CA GLN A 360 -14.83 12.67 7.05
C GLN A 360 -14.47 11.99 5.71
N LYS A 361 -13.28 12.29 5.17
CA LYS A 361 -12.81 11.73 3.89
C LYS A 361 -12.64 10.21 3.95
N ARG A 362 -12.15 9.67 5.07
CA ARG A 362 -12.06 8.23 5.33
C ARG A 362 -13.35 7.49 5.03
N GLN A 363 -14.49 7.99 5.51
CA GLN A 363 -15.77 7.33 5.29
C GLN A 363 -16.12 7.18 3.80
N ALA A 364 -15.81 8.21 2.99
CA ALA A 364 -16.00 8.16 1.55
C ALA A 364 -15.08 7.12 0.89
N MET A 365 -13.80 7.08 1.29
CA MET A 365 -12.84 6.12 0.76
C MET A 365 -13.17 4.67 1.13
N VAL A 366 -13.62 4.43 2.37
CA VAL A 366 -14.09 3.09 2.80
C VAL A 366 -15.30 2.63 1.98
N ARG A 367 -16.28 3.54 1.72
CA ARG A 367 -17.43 3.22 0.85
C ARG A 367 -16.97 2.91 -0.58
N ARG A 368 -16.04 3.70 -1.13
CA ARG A 368 -15.46 3.44 -2.46
C ARG A 368 -14.72 2.10 -2.50
N ALA A 369 -13.93 1.79 -1.48
CA ALA A 369 -13.24 0.50 -1.39
C ALA A 369 -14.20 -0.70 -1.37
N GLY A 370 -15.40 -0.55 -0.80
CA GLY A 370 -16.47 -1.53 -0.89
C GLY A 370 -16.91 -1.86 -2.32
N LEU A 371 -16.75 -0.92 -3.29
CA LEU A 371 -17.07 -1.18 -4.70
C LEU A 371 -16.20 -2.27 -5.35
N ASN A 372 -15.12 -2.68 -4.70
CA ASN A 372 -14.33 -3.83 -5.12
C ASN A 372 -15.14 -5.13 -5.18
N VAL A 373 -16.25 -5.21 -4.48
CA VAL A 373 -17.20 -6.34 -4.56
C VAL A 373 -17.64 -6.61 -6.00
N ARG A 374 -17.76 -5.59 -6.85
CA ARG A 374 -18.17 -5.75 -8.26
C ARG A 374 -17.28 -6.70 -9.05
N SER A 375 -15.95 -6.69 -8.82
CA SER A 375 -15.05 -7.65 -9.46
C SER A 375 -15.16 -9.04 -8.84
N LEU A 376 -15.47 -9.13 -7.55
CA LEU A 376 -15.71 -10.40 -6.86
C LEU A 376 -16.98 -11.07 -7.41
N ASP A 377 -18.08 -10.34 -7.51
CA ASP A 377 -19.37 -10.84 -8.03
C ASP A 377 -19.21 -11.38 -9.46
N ARG A 378 -18.49 -10.64 -10.32
CA ARG A 378 -18.28 -11.07 -11.72
C ARG A 378 -17.60 -12.43 -11.87
N VAL A 379 -16.84 -12.87 -10.90
CA VAL A 379 -16.18 -14.18 -10.94
C VAL A 379 -16.94 -15.25 -10.15
N LEU A 380 -17.91 -14.86 -9.33
CA LEU A 380 -18.74 -15.76 -8.55
C LEU A 380 -20.05 -16.15 -9.27
N ASP A 381 -20.61 -15.26 -10.10
CA ASP A 381 -21.77 -15.54 -10.96
C ASP A 381 -21.44 -16.66 -11.97
#